data_081fa91e30bd22f7d73719d34ae02f3f
#
_entry.id   081fa91e30bd22f7d73719d34ae02f3f
#
_cell.length_a   1.000
_cell.length_b   1.000
_cell.length_c   1.000
_cell.angle_alpha   90.00
_cell.angle_beta   90.00
_cell.angle_gamma   90.00
#
_symmetry.space_group_name_H-M   'P 1'
#
loop_
_entity.id
_entity.type
_entity.pdbx_description
1 polymer ?
#
loop_
_entity_poly.entity_id
_entity_poly.type
_entity_poly.pdbx_seq_one_letter_code
_entity_poly.pdbx_strand_id
1 'polypeptide(L)'
;MQVYSGKSVFGGIAIGKISVYRKNEQQVKRVRTEDTKGELARYEAAKAAAIEQLQELYQKALKEVGEANAAIFEIHQMMLDDGDYNESVENIIETQKVNAEYAVAVTGDNFAQMFRAMDDDYMRERAADVKDISERVLSVLNGCRKGKVITDEPVIIVADDLAPSETVQLEKDMVLSFVTVHGSVNSHTAILARTMAIPALIGTEELPLDDTVDGKLAVVDGLNGKIYVEPDAQTLEEMKKRRQAELEKKELLQLLKGKENVTLDGKKIMLYANIGNIKDLATVIQNDAGGIGLFRSEFIYLEKDRYPTEEEQFSIYKTAVEMMAGKRVIIRTLDIGADKQCEYFKMDKEENPALGYRAIRICLTRPEIFKTQLRALFRASAYGNLAIMYPMITSLWEVKRIKEIVKEVKAELTAEQLEFGNPQQGIMIETPAAVMMSGELAKEVDFFSIGTNDLTQYTLAIDRQNPKLDKFYDAHHPAVLSMIRMTVENAHKAGIWAGICGELGADTSLTKEFLAMGVDELSVSPGSILPIRKIILETDTENR
;
A
#
# COMPACT_ATOMS: atom_id res chain seq x y z
N MET A 1 36.00 3.44 -5.05
CA MET A 1 34.63 3.25 -4.51
C MET A 1 33.96 4.61 -4.30
N GLN A 2 32.77 4.78 -4.86
CA GLN A 2 31.92 5.96 -4.63
C GLN A 2 30.67 5.48 -3.90
N VAL A 3 30.15 6.29 -2.96
CA VAL A 3 28.99 5.92 -2.15
C VAL A 3 27.97 7.04 -2.23
N TYR A 4 26.73 6.69 -2.62
CA TYR A 4 25.61 7.62 -2.67
C TYR A 4 24.52 7.15 -1.72
N SER A 5 23.78 8.09 -1.17
CA SER A 5 22.70 7.82 -0.22
C SER A 5 21.36 8.17 -0.84
N GLY A 6 20.36 7.37 -0.55
CA GLY A 6 18.97 7.59 -0.95
C GLY A 6 18.00 7.04 0.11
N LYS A 7 16.73 7.28 -0.10
CA LYS A 7 15.68 6.74 0.77
C LYS A 7 15.34 5.31 0.35
N SER A 8 15.39 4.38 1.29
CA SER A 8 14.99 2.99 1.04
C SER A 8 13.49 2.87 0.76
N VAL A 9 13.17 2.15 -0.29
CA VAL A 9 11.79 1.77 -0.66
C VAL A 9 11.50 0.32 -0.31
N PHE A 10 12.49 -0.54 -0.55
CA PHE A 10 12.43 -1.95 -0.21
C PHE A 10 13.84 -2.43 0.20
N GLY A 11 13.90 -3.14 1.32
CA GLY A 11 15.15 -3.63 1.91
C GLY A 11 15.74 -4.81 1.13
N GLY A 12 17.00 -5.12 1.44
CA GLY A 12 17.76 -6.22 0.84
C GLY A 12 19.03 -5.73 0.18
N ILE A 13 19.86 -6.66 -0.30
CA ILE A 13 21.14 -6.37 -0.94
C ILE A 13 21.12 -6.91 -2.37
N ALA A 14 21.31 -6.01 -3.34
CA ALA A 14 21.52 -6.36 -4.76
C ALA A 14 22.97 -6.10 -5.16
N ILE A 15 23.55 -7.01 -5.93
CA ILE A 15 24.92 -6.91 -6.45
C ILE A 15 24.87 -7.19 -7.95
N GLY A 16 25.26 -6.25 -8.77
CA GLY A 16 25.23 -6.38 -10.22
C GLY A 16 25.82 -5.18 -10.93
N LYS A 17 25.80 -5.20 -12.25
CA LYS A 17 26.21 -4.05 -13.06
C LYS A 17 25.08 -3.02 -13.12
N ILE A 18 25.45 -1.76 -13.17
CA ILE A 18 24.52 -0.66 -13.42
C ILE A 18 24.14 -0.65 -14.90
N SER A 19 22.87 -0.45 -15.16
CA SER A 19 22.35 -0.04 -16.46
C SER A 19 21.65 1.31 -16.29
N VAL A 20 22.23 2.36 -16.85
CA VAL A 20 21.65 3.69 -16.78
C VAL A 20 20.53 3.79 -17.81
N TYR A 21 19.31 3.93 -17.30
CA TYR A 21 18.15 4.17 -18.15
C TYR A 21 18.06 5.66 -18.47
N ARG A 22 18.32 5.99 -19.74
CA ARG A 22 18.22 7.36 -20.26
C ARG A 22 16.94 7.51 -21.04
N LYS A 23 16.15 8.50 -20.68
CA LYS A 23 15.08 8.95 -21.57
C LYS A 23 15.74 9.51 -22.83
N ASN A 24 15.36 8.98 -23.98
CA ASN A 24 15.73 9.61 -25.24
C ASN A 24 14.99 10.94 -25.32
N GLU A 25 15.61 12.02 -24.86
CA GLU A 25 15.12 13.38 -25.13
C GLU A 25 15.19 13.60 -26.64
N GLN A 26 14.11 13.30 -27.31
CA GLN A 26 13.99 13.64 -28.73
C GLN A 26 13.90 15.17 -28.83
N GLN A 27 14.94 15.80 -29.34
CA GLN A 27 14.87 17.22 -29.65
C GLN A 27 13.78 17.45 -30.70
N VAL A 28 12.62 17.87 -30.22
CA VAL A 28 11.50 18.24 -31.10
C VAL A 28 11.86 19.53 -31.80
N LYS A 29 12.00 19.45 -33.13
CA LYS A 29 12.28 20.63 -33.97
C LYS A 29 10.96 21.26 -34.40
N ARG A 30 10.87 22.58 -34.24
CA ARG A 30 9.78 23.35 -34.82
C ARG A 30 9.98 23.45 -36.33
N VAL A 31 9.13 22.79 -37.09
CA VAL A 31 9.15 22.83 -38.56
C VAL A 31 7.87 23.51 -39.04
N ARG A 32 8.03 24.55 -39.89
CA ARG A 32 6.88 25.22 -40.47
C ARG A 32 6.34 24.42 -41.66
N THR A 33 5.03 24.23 -41.72
CA THR A 33 4.35 23.53 -42.80
C THR A 33 3.20 24.36 -43.35
N GLU A 34 2.90 24.24 -44.63
CA GLU A 34 1.67 24.78 -45.24
C GLU A 34 0.58 23.69 -45.34
N ASP A 35 0.95 22.40 -45.16
CA ASP A 35 0.02 21.27 -45.14
C ASP A 35 -0.42 20.92 -43.71
N THR A 36 -1.21 21.81 -43.14
CA THR A 36 -1.76 21.58 -41.78
C THR A 36 -2.72 20.39 -41.74
N LYS A 37 -3.43 20.08 -42.84
CA LYS A 37 -4.31 18.92 -42.90
C LYS A 37 -3.56 17.62 -42.89
N GLY A 38 -2.40 17.55 -43.53
CA GLY A 38 -1.52 16.40 -43.48
C GLY A 38 -0.95 16.18 -42.09
N GLU A 39 -0.56 17.24 -41.38
CA GLU A 39 -0.06 17.18 -40.01
C GLU A 39 -1.16 16.77 -39.01
N LEU A 40 -2.39 17.24 -39.15
CA LEU A 40 -3.54 16.77 -38.35
C LEU A 40 -3.78 15.27 -38.56
N ALA A 41 -3.78 14.81 -39.80
CA ALA A 41 -3.95 13.38 -40.10
C ALA A 41 -2.79 12.51 -39.50
N ARG A 42 -1.55 13.02 -39.51
CA ARG A 42 -0.41 12.36 -38.85
C ARG A 42 -0.61 12.29 -37.34
N TYR A 43 -1.06 13.38 -36.73
CA TYR A 43 -1.34 13.42 -35.29
C TYR A 43 -2.44 12.40 -34.91
N GLU A 44 -3.58 12.40 -35.61
CA GLU A 44 -4.67 11.47 -35.35
C GLU A 44 -4.24 10.01 -35.49
N ALA A 45 -3.47 9.68 -36.52
CA ALA A 45 -2.92 8.35 -36.71
C ALA A 45 -1.95 7.96 -35.59
N ALA A 46 -1.11 8.89 -35.14
CA ALA A 46 -0.17 8.66 -34.06
C ALA A 46 -0.87 8.50 -32.69
N LYS A 47 -1.90 9.29 -32.43
CA LYS A 47 -2.78 9.18 -31.25
C LYS A 47 -3.44 7.81 -31.19
N ALA A 48 -4.07 7.37 -32.28
CA ALA A 48 -4.72 6.06 -32.34
C ALA A 48 -3.74 4.92 -32.08
N ALA A 49 -2.55 4.96 -32.68
CA ALA A 49 -1.51 3.96 -32.43
C ALA A 49 -0.96 4.01 -30.99
N ALA A 50 -0.87 5.20 -30.39
CA ALA A 50 -0.47 5.36 -28.99
C ALA A 50 -1.50 4.74 -28.03
N ILE A 51 -2.79 4.92 -28.30
CA ILE A 51 -3.89 4.31 -27.53
C ILE A 51 -3.83 2.77 -27.65
N GLU A 52 -3.60 2.22 -28.84
CA GLU A 52 -3.45 0.78 -29.04
C GLU A 52 -2.26 0.22 -28.22
N GLN A 53 -1.11 0.91 -28.22
CA GLN A 53 0.03 0.55 -27.40
C GLN A 53 -0.29 0.59 -25.88
N LEU A 54 -1.05 1.58 -25.42
CA LEU A 54 -1.48 1.66 -24.03
C LEU A 54 -2.42 0.51 -23.66
N GLN A 55 -3.27 0.09 -24.58
CA GLN A 55 -4.12 -1.09 -24.38
C GLN A 55 -3.30 -2.38 -24.25
N GLU A 56 -2.26 -2.55 -25.05
CA GLU A 56 -1.33 -3.69 -24.93
C GLU A 56 -0.61 -3.68 -23.57
N LEU A 57 -0.14 -2.50 -23.13
CA LEU A 57 0.50 -2.33 -21.83
C LEU A 57 -0.48 -2.60 -20.68
N TYR A 58 -1.73 -2.19 -20.78
CA TYR A 58 -2.79 -2.52 -19.83
C TYR A 58 -2.94 -4.03 -19.67
N GLN A 59 -3.05 -4.76 -20.78
CA GLN A 59 -3.19 -6.22 -20.76
C GLN A 59 -1.96 -6.93 -20.16
N LYS A 60 -0.77 -6.40 -20.42
CA LYS A 60 0.47 -6.90 -19.83
C LYS A 60 0.52 -6.62 -18.33
N ALA A 61 0.25 -5.38 -17.93
CA ALA A 61 0.24 -4.96 -16.53
C ALA A 61 -0.80 -5.73 -15.71
N LEU A 62 -1.99 -5.97 -16.27
CA LEU A 62 -3.05 -6.75 -15.63
C LEU A 62 -2.57 -8.14 -15.21
N LYS A 63 -1.76 -8.78 -16.04
CA LYS A 63 -1.19 -10.12 -15.77
C LYS A 63 -0.02 -10.08 -14.79
N GLU A 64 0.82 -9.05 -14.85
CA GLU A 64 2.11 -9.03 -14.15
C GLU A 64 2.06 -8.32 -12.80
N VAL A 65 1.28 -7.23 -12.68
CA VAL A 65 1.26 -6.36 -11.50
C VAL A 65 -0.14 -6.12 -10.94
N GLY A 66 -1.17 -6.70 -11.56
CA GLY A 66 -2.56 -6.66 -11.12
C GLY A 66 -3.33 -5.42 -11.56
N GLU A 67 -4.66 -5.46 -11.39
CA GLU A 67 -5.62 -4.50 -11.92
C GLU A 67 -5.41 -3.07 -11.42
N ALA A 68 -5.13 -2.89 -10.13
CA ALA A 68 -4.91 -1.57 -9.54
C ALA A 68 -3.73 -0.81 -10.18
N ASN A 69 -2.65 -1.54 -10.52
CA ASN A 69 -1.49 -0.95 -11.18
C ASN A 69 -1.68 -0.84 -12.71
N ALA A 70 -2.55 -1.67 -13.29
CA ALA A 70 -2.89 -1.59 -14.69
C ALA A 70 -3.82 -0.40 -15.01
N ALA A 71 -4.66 0.03 -14.07
CA ALA A 71 -5.62 1.12 -14.23
C ALA A 71 -4.99 2.44 -14.72
N ILE A 72 -3.70 2.68 -14.43
CA ILE A 72 -2.99 3.87 -14.92
C ILE A 72 -2.99 3.95 -16.45
N PHE A 73 -2.96 2.83 -17.15
CA PHE A 73 -2.97 2.80 -18.62
C PHE A 73 -4.36 3.12 -19.20
N GLU A 74 -5.45 2.82 -18.47
CA GLU A 74 -6.80 3.29 -18.84
C GLU A 74 -6.90 4.80 -18.67
N ILE A 75 -6.38 5.34 -17.57
CA ILE A 75 -6.32 6.78 -17.35
C ILE A 75 -5.51 7.47 -18.46
N HIS A 76 -4.36 6.92 -18.85
CA HIS A 76 -3.55 7.45 -19.95
C HIS A 76 -4.31 7.43 -21.29
N GLN A 77 -5.11 6.39 -21.56
CA GLN A 77 -5.97 6.35 -22.74
C GLN A 77 -7.03 7.46 -22.69
N MET A 78 -7.70 7.63 -21.52
CA MET A 78 -8.68 8.69 -21.32
C MET A 78 -8.06 10.09 -21.49
N MET A 79 -6.85 10.32 -21.00
CA MET A 79 -6.13 11.59 -21.16
C MET A 79 -5.74 11.87 -22.62
N LEU A 80 -5.42 10.85 -23.43
CA LEU A 80 -5.19 11.00 -24.88
C LEU A 80 -6.48 11.26 -25.66
N ASP A 81 -7.61 10.79 -25.16
CA ASP A 81 -8.92 11.06 -25.76
C ASP A 81 -9.56 12.36 -25.23
N ASP A 82 -8.92 13.03 -24.27
CA ASP A 82 -9.41 14.28 -23.69
C ASP A 82 -9.55 15.38 -24.76
N GLY A 83 -10.73 16.03 -24.78
CA GLY A 83 -11.08 17.04 -25.77
C GLY A 83 -10.18 18.27 -25.71
N ASP A 84 -9.87 18.76 -24.52
CA ASP A 84 -9.09 19.99 -24.33
C ASP A 84 -7.63 19.77 -24.74
N TYR A 85 -7.07 18.59 -24.45
CA TYR A 85 -5.73 18.22 -24.90
C TYR A 85 -5.65 18.14 -26.43
N ASN A 86 -6.60 17.46 -27.07
CA ASN A 86 -6.64 17.29 -28.52
C ASN A 86 -6.85 18.63 -29.23
N GLU A 87 -7.83 19.44 -28.79
CA GLU A 87 -8.09 20.76 -29.34
C GLU A 87 -6.87 21.70 -29.26
N SER A 88 -6.10 21.61 -28.15
CA SER A 88 -4.85 22.35 -27.98
C SER A 88 -3.81 21.96 -29.03
N VAL A 89 -3.60 20.67 -29.29
CA VAL A 89 -2.65 20.19 -30.32
C VAL A 89 -3.09 20.65 -31.70
N GLU A 90 -4.37 20.45 -32.06
CA GLU A 90 -4.94 20.81 -33.34
C GLU A 90 -4.82 22.33 -33.59
N ASN A 91 -5.17 23.14 -32.59
CA ASN A 91 -5.08 24.59 -32.67
C ASN A 91 -3.63 25.08 -32.92
N ILE A 92 -2.66 24.48 -32.28
CA ILE A 92 -1.24 24.83 -32.51
C ILE A 92 -0.82 24.47 -33.94
N ILE A 93 -1.21 23.31 -34.46
CA ILE A 93 -0.93 22.91 -35.84
C ILE A 93 -1.54 23.91 -36.83
N GLU A 94 -2.84 24.25 -36.67
CA GLU A 94 -3.58 25.09 -37.58
C GLU A 94 -3.13 26.55 -37.54
N THR A 95 -3.03 27.13 -36.34
CA THR A 95 -2.77 28.55 -36.16
C THR A 95 -1.30 28.93 -36.37
N GLN A 96 -0.39 28.08 -35.88
CA GLN A 96 1.04 28.34 -36.00
C GLN A 96 1.67 27.71 -37.25
N LYS A 97 0.93 26.87 -37.99
CA LYS A 97 1.40 26.15 -39.17
C LYS A 97 2.68 25.40 -38.92
N VAL A 98 2.66 24.50 -37.93
CA VAL A 98 3.82 23.72 -37.49
C VAL A 98 3.54 22.23 -37.56
N ASN A 99 4.61 21.43 -37.48
CA ASN A 99 4.55 19.97 -37.47
C ASN A 99 3.89 19.42 -36.21
N ALA A 100 3.30 18.25 -36.30
CA ALA A 100 2.58 17.57 -35.23
C ALA A 100 3.48 17.32 -33.99
N GLU A 101 4.75 16.96 -34.20
CA GLU A 101 5.69 16.73 -33.11
C GLU A 101 5.85 17.97 -32.21
N TYR A 102 6.00 19.14 -32.82
CA TYR A 102 6.12 20.41 -32.07
C TYR A 102 4.82 20.74 -31.31
N ALA A 103 3.68 20.55 -31.95
CA ALA A 103 2.39 20.82 -31.33
C ALA A 103 2.14 19.93 -30.11
N VAL A 104 2.41 18.61 -30.22
CA VAL A 104 2.29 17.65 -29.11
C VAL A 104 3.24 18.00 -27.97
N ALA A 105 4.50 18.32 -28.26
CA ALA A 105 5.48 18.67 -27.23
C ALA A 105 5.06 19.91 -26.45
N VAL A 106 4.65 20.98 -27.15
CA VAL A 106 4.20 22.23 -26.50
C VAL A 106 2.92 22.03 -25.69
N THR A 107 1.96 21.27 -26.20
CA THR A 107 0.73 20.96 -25.47
C THR A 107 1.06 20.14 -24.21
N GLY A 108 1.88 19.10 -24.32
CA GLY A 108 2.31 18.30 -23.19
C GLY A 108 3.00 19.11 -22.10
N ASP A 109 3.91 20.02 -22.48
CA ASP A 109 4.58 20.91 -21.51
C ASP A 109 3.60 21.89 -20.85
N ASN A 110 2.67 22.48 -21.60
CA ASN A 110 1.69 23.41 -21.07
C ASN A 110 0.76 22.74 -20.05
N PHE A 111 0.21 21.57 -20.39
CA PHE A 111 -0.65 20.82 -19.49
C PHE A 111 0.12 20.32 -18.26
N ALA A 112 1.35 19.84 -18.42
CA ALA A 112 2.18 19.44 -17.30
C ALA A 112 2.50 20.61 -16.35
N GLN A 113 2.74 21.82 -16.88
CA GLN A 113 2.93 23.01 -16.05
C GLN A 113 1.64 23.42 -15.33
N MET A 114 0.49 23.33 -16.01
CA MET A 114 -0.81 23.62 -15.42
C MET A 114 -1.08 22.68 -14.23
N PHE A 115 -0.89 21.38 -14.38
CA PHE A 115 -1.06 20.41 -13.29
C PHE A 115 -0.08 20.63 -12.14
N ARG A 116 1.19 20.98 -12.41
CA ARG A 116 2.17 21.32 -11.37
C ARG A 116 1.82 22.56 -10.56
N ALA A 117 1.10 23.50 -11.15
CA ALA A 117 0.69 24.73 -10.50
C ALA A 117 -0.58 24.57 -9.63
N MET A 118 -1.22 23.41 -9.63
CA MET A 118 -2.38 23.13 -8.78
C MET A 118 -1.97 22.87 -7.34
N ASP A 119 -2.82 23.29 -6.39
CA ASP A 119 -2.57 23.10 -4.95
C ASP A 119 -2.84 21.67 -4.45
N ASP A 120 -3.32 20.78 -5.32
CA ASP A 120 -3.65 19.39 -5.04
C ASP A 120 -2.48 18.46 -5.40
N ASP A 121 -1.99 17.67 -4.43
CA ASP A 121 -0.87 16.74 -4.62
C ASP A 121 -1.16 15.67 -5.66
N TYR A 122 -2.38 15.15 -5.68
CA TYR A 122 -2.82 14.17 -6.66
C TYR A 122 -2.78 14.74 -8.08
N MET A 123 -3.26 15.97 -8.27
CA MET A 123 -3.21 16.63 -9.57
C MET A 123 -1.76 16.97 -9.98
N ARG A 124 -0.89 17.32 -9.04
CA ARG A 124 0.53 17.54 -9.34
C ARG A 124 1.24 16.28 -9.84
N GLU A 125 0.88 15.10 -9.34
CA GLU A 125 1.41 13.82 -9.83
C GLU A 125 0.99 13.54 -11.27
N ARG A 126 -0.20 14.01 -11.70
CA ARG A 126 -0.69 13.89 -13.09
C ARG A 126 0.18 14.63 -14.12
N ALA A 127 0.99 15.59 -13.72
CA ALA A 127 1.94 16.24 -14.62
C ALA A 127 2.93 15.25 -15.26
N ALA A 128 3.31 14.20 -14.54
CA ALA A 128 4.17 13.14 -15.06
C ALA A 128 3.41 12.26 -16.08
N ASP A 129 2.14 11.98 -15.84
CA ASP A 129 1.29 11.20 -16.74
C ASP A 129 1.10 11.91 -18.08
N VAL A 130 0.82 13.23 -18.07
CA VAL A 130 0.73 14.04 -19.30
C VAL A 130 2.02 13.97 -20.11
N LYS A 131 3.16 14.01 -19.45
CA LYS A 131 4.44 13.85 -20.14
C LYS A 131 4.62 12.47 -20.77
N ASP A 132 4.26 11.40 -20.05
CA ASP A 132 4.38 10.03 -20.57
C ASP A 132 3.50 9.81 -21.81
N ILE A 133 2.24 10.28 -21.80
CA ILE A 133 1.35 10.17 -22.96
C ILE A 133 1.85 11.00 -24.15
N SER A 134 2.33 12.24 -23.91
CA SER A 134 2.87 13.10 -24.95
C SER A 134 4.14 12.51 -25.58
N GLU A 135 5.08 12.02 -24.77
CA GLU A 135 6.28 11.32 -25.24
C GLU A 135 5.94 10.06 -26.05
N ARG A 136 4.85 9.37 -25.70
CA ARG A 136 4.39 8.21 -26.46
C ARG A 136 3.93 8.59 -27.86
N VAL A 137 3.09 9.62 -27.98
CA VAL A 137 2.65 10.13 -29.28
C VAL A 137 3.84 10.61 -30.12
N LEU A 138 4.79 11.32 -29.50
CA LEU A 138 6.03 11.76 -30.14
C LEU A 138 6.86 10.57 -30.66
N SER A 139 6.97 9.50 -29.89
CA SER A 139 7.66 8.29 -30.28
C SER A 139 7.04 7.65 -31.53
N VAL A 140 5.72 7.62 -31.60
CA VAL A 140 4.98 7.11 -32.77
C VAL A 140 5.20 8.01 -33.98
N LEU A 141 5.07 9.35 -33.83
CA LEU A 141 5.28 10.34 -34.90
C LEU A 141 6.69 10.23 -35.52
N ASN A 142 7.69 9.96 -34.68
CA ASN A 142 9.09 9.83 -35.10
C ASN A 142 9.44 8.41 -35.60
N GLY A 143 8.50 7.47 -35.62
CA GLY A 143 8.75 6.10 -36.04
C GLY A 143 9.70 5.32 -35.13
N CYS A 144 9.94 5.82 -33.91
CA CYS A 144 10.81 5.17 -32.95
C CYS A 144 10.04 4.11 -32.17
N ARG A 145 10.41 2.84 -32.27
CA ARG A 145 9.99 1.86 -31.27
C ARG A 145 10.79 2.13 -30.01
N LYS A 146 10.12 2.44 -28.89
CA LYS A 146 10.79 2.55 -27.57
C LYS A 146 11.64 1.30 -27.36
N GLY A 147 12.95 1.49 -27.13
CA GLY A 147 13.88 0.39 -26.98
C GLY A 147 13.55 -0.41 -25.72
N LYS A 148 13.48 -1.73 -25.86
CA LYS A 148 13.61 -2.63 -24.71
C LYS A 148 14.96 -2.36 -24.06
N VAL A 149 15.01 -2.31 -22.75
CA VAL A 149 16.27 -2.52 -22.01
C VAL A 149 16.65 -3.98 -22.26
N ILE A 150 17.42 -4.20 -23.34
CA ILE A 150 17.93 -5.53 -23.67
C ILE A 150 19.28 -5.63 -22.96
N THR A 151 19.29 -6.31 -21.83
CA THR A 151 20.52 -6.72 -21.16
C THR A 151 20.59 -8.23 -21.19
N ASP A 152 21.77 -8.76 -21.52
CA ASP A 152 22.01 -10.21 -21.55
C ASP A 152 22.22 -10.80 -20.14
N GLU A 153 22.31 -9.96 -19.12
CA GLU A 153 22.51 -10.31 -17.71
C GLU A 153 21.64 -9.44 -16.80
N PRO A 154 21.25 -9.93 -15.61
CA PRO A 154 20.49 -9.14 -14.64
C PRO A 154 21.28 -7.90 -14.16
N VAL A 155 20.62 -6.74 -14.12
CA VAL A 155 21.22 -5.44 -13.85
C VAL A 155 20.55 -4.65 -12.74
N ILE A 156 21.27 -3.68 -12.19
CA ILE A 156 20.75 -2.61 -11.35
C ILE A 156 20.35 -1.46 -12.27
N ILE A 157 19.07 -1.14 -12.33
CA ILE A 157 18.57 -0.03 -13.14
C ILE A 157 18.75 1.27 -12.37
N VAL A 158 19.46 2.22 -12.98
CA VAL A 158 19.63 3.57 -12.46
C VAL A 158 18.94 4.53 -13.43
N ALA A 159 18.05 5.36 -12.94
CA ALA A 159 17.26 6.29 -13.75
C ALA A 159 17.03 7.62 -13.03
N ASP A 160 16.61 8.63 -13.78
CA ASP A 160 16.13 9.89 -13.20
C ASP A 160 14.85 9.65 -12.41
N ASP A 161 13.82 9.17 -13.08
CA ASP A 161 12.58 8.56 -12.60
C ASP A 161 12.05 7.64 -13.70
N LEU A 162 11.21 6.65 -13.35
CA LEU A 162 10.65 5.72 -14.31
C LEU A 162 9.14 5.91 -14.42
N ALA A 163 8.66 6.14 -15.65
CA ALA A 163 7.23 6.20 -15.93
C ALA A 163 6.58 4.80 -15.84
N PRO A 164 5.26 4.72 -15.59
CA PRO A 164 4.52 3.46 -15.55
C PRO A 164 4.74 2.61 -16.80
N SER A 165 4.72 3.25 -17.96
CA SER A 165 4.89 2.61 -19.26
C SER A 165 6.29 2.02 -19.48
N GLU A 166 7.29 2.55 -18.81
CA GLU A 166 8.68 2.08 -18.85
C GLU A 166 8.85 0.87 -17.92
N THR A 167 8.30 0.96 -16.73
CA THR A 167 8.42 -0.09 -15.71
C THR A 167 7.78 -1.42 -16.12
N VAL A 168 6.61 -1.40 -16.78
CA VAL A 168 5.91 -2.60 -17.25
C VAL A 168 6.64 -3.29 -18.41
N GLN A 169 7.52 -2.58 -19.14
CA GLN A 169 8.30 -3.17 -20.22
C GLN A 169 9.54 -3.93 -19.75
N LEU A 170 9.94 -3.74 -18.49
CA LEU A 170 11.11 -4.43 -17.92
C LEU A 170 10.81 -5.91 -17.69
N GLU A 171 11.76 -6.76 -18.02
CA GLU A 171 11.70 -8.18 -17.71
C GLU A 171 12.12 -8.38 -16.25
N LYS A 172 11.21 -8.88 -15.41
CA LYS A 172 11.40 -8.98 -13.95
C LYS A 172 12.67 -9.72 -13.55
N ASP A 173 12.99 -10.80 -14.27
CA ASP A 173 14.15 -11.64 -13.99
C ASP A 173 15.48 -10.96 -14.34
N MET A 174 15.43 -9.85 -15.11
CA MET A 174 16.59 -9.08 -15.53
C MET A 174 16.83 -7.84 -14.68
N VAL A 175 16.01 -7.61 -13.64
CA VAL A 175 16.14 -6.46 -12.75
C VAL A 175 16.53 -6.90 -11.35
N LEU A 176 17.73 -6.52 -10.91
CA LEU A 176 18.22 -6.81 -9.54
C LEU A 176 17.78 -5.75 -8.53
N SER A 177 17.68 -4.50 -8.97
CA SER A 177 17.37 -3.35 -8.12
C SER A 177 16.96 -2.15 -8.94
N PHE A 178 16.19 -1.24 -8.34
CA PHE A 178 15.94 0.11 -8.86
C PHE A 178 16.63 1.16 -8.00
N VAL A 179 17.27 2.12 -8.65
CA VAL A 179 17.82 3.31 -8.00
C VAL A 179 17.41 4.53 -8.81
N THR A 180 16.64 5.45 -8.23
CA THR A 180 16.25 6.69 -8.91
C THR A 180 16.82 7.93 -8.23
N VAL A 181 17.20 8.90 -9.05
CA VAL A 181 17.72 10.19 -8.59
C VAL A 181 16.59 11.02 -8.00
N HIS A 182 15.46 11.05 -8.67
CA HIS A 182 14.24 11.68 -8.20
C HIS A 182 13.14 10.64 -7.88
N GLY A 183 12.01 11.09 -7.40
CA GLY A 183 10.86 10.25 -7.07
C GLY A 183 10.48 10.28 -5.59
N SER A 184 9.27 9.81 -5.32
CA SER A 184 8.71 9.67 -3.97
C SER A 184 8.54 8.21 -3.58
N VAL A 185 8.32 7.93 -2.29
CA VAL A 185 8.02 6.57 -1.80
C VAL A 185 6.70 6.01 -2.38
N ASN A 186 5.88 6.87 -2.96
CA ASN A 186 4.63 6.53 -3.62
C ASN A 186 4.75 6.50 -5.15
N SER A 187 5.96 6.75 -5.71
CA SER A 187 6.18 6.68 -7.15
C SER A 187 5.91 5.27 -7.72
N HIS A 188 5.63 5.19 -9.01
CA HIS A 188 5.41 3.91 -9.69
C HIS A 188 6.60 2.96 -9.57
N THR A 189 7.82 3.49 -9.62
CA THR A 189 9.05 2.71 -9.40
C THR A 189 9.09 2.11 -8.00
N ALA A 190 8.69 2.88 -6.98
CA ALA A 190 8.62 2.40 -5.61
C ALA A 190 7.57 1.29 -5.43
N ILE A 191 6.39 1.45 -6.03
CA ILE A 191 5.32 0.45 -6.00
C ILE A 191 5.79 -0.83 -6.69
N LEU A 192 6.42 -0.71 -7.86
CA LEU A 192 6.93 -1.86 -8.61
C LEU A 192 8.01 -2.62 -7.83
N ALA A 193 8.97 -1.92 -7.22
CA ALA A 193 10.02 -2.53 -6.42
C ALA A 193 9.45 -3.35 -5.25
N ARG A 194 8.43 -2.82 -4.57
CA ARG A 194 7.71 -3.55 -3.51
C ARG A 194 6.99 -4.78 -4.05
N THR A 195 6.32 -4.65 -5.21
CA THR A 195 5.61 -5.76 -5.87
C THR A 195 6.56 -6.86 -6.30
N MET A 196 7.73 -6.49 -6.83
CA MET A 196 8.79 -7.43 -7.22
C MET A 196 9.61 -7.96 -6.04
N ALA A 197 9.47 -7.37 -4.86
CA ALA A 197 10.25 -7.66 -3.64
C ALA A 197 11.77 -7.58 -3.89
N ILE A 198 12.23 -6.57 -4.64
CA ILE A 198 13.64 -6.29 -4.93
C ILE A 198 14.10 -5.01 -4.26
N PRO A 199 15.40 -4.90 -3.85
CA PRO A 199 15.94 -3.69 -3.25
C PRO A 199 15.72 -2.47 -4.13
N ALA A 200 15.33 -1.34 -3.53
CA ALA A 200 15.19 -0.09 -4.28
C ALA A 200 15.47 1.14 -3.42
N LEU A 201 16.11 2.13 -4.06
CA LEU A 201 16.42 3.44 -3.49
C LEU A 201 15.83 4.54 -4.37
N ILE A 202 15.39 5.60 -3.73
CA ILE A 202 14.91 6.83 -4.39
C ILE A 202 15.59 8.06 -3.78
N GLY A 203 15.61 9.17 -4.54
CA GLY A 203 16.21 10.41 -4.05
C GLY A 203 17.73 10.32 -3.91
N THR A 204 18.40 9.64 -4.82
CA THR A 204 19.87 9.55 -4.87
C THR A 204 20.44 10.71 -5.71
N GLU A 205 20.16 11.97 -5.28
CA GLU A 205 20.36 13.19 -6.08
C GLU A 205 21.79 13.41 -6.60
N GLU A 206 22.79 12.85 -5.92
CA GLU A 206 24.21 12.98 -6.31
C GLU A 206 24.70 11.89 -7.27
N LEU A 207 23.85 10.88 -7.57
CA LEU A 207 24.25 9.77 -8.44
C LEU A 207 24.22 10.21 -9.92
N PRO A 208 25.35 10.13 -10.65
CA PRO A 208 25.38 10.51 -12.07
C PRO A 208 24.52 9.56 -12.93
N LEU A 209 23.89 10.13 -13.96
CA LEU A 209 23.10 9.38 -14.96
C LEU A 209 23.83 9.33 -16.32
N ASP A 210 25.13 9.10 -16.31
CA ASP A 210 25.97 9.12 -17.50
C ASP A 210 26.86 7.88 -17.61
N ASP A 211 27.77 7.89 -18.61
CA ASP A 211 28.71 6.79 -18.85
C ASP A 211 29.73 6.58 -17.72
N THR A 212 29.80 7.51 -16.75
CA THR A 212 30.73 7.37 -15.62
C THR A 212 30.33 6.26 -14.66
N VAL A 213 29.05 5.86 -14.62
CA VAL A 213 28.55 4.79 -13.78
C VAL A 213 27.96 3.62 -14.56
N ASP A 214 27.58 3.83 -15.83
CA ASP A 214 26.99 2.80 -16.68
C ASP A 214 27.94 1.61 -16.89
N GLY A 215 27.42 0.39 -16.81
CA GLY A 215 28.18 -0.86 -16.92
C GLY A 215 29.07 -1.18 -15.73
N LYS A 216 29.20 -0.29 -14.72
CA LYS A 216 30.03 -0.52 -13.54
C LYS A 216 29.37 -1.46 -12.55
N LEU A 217 30.20 -2.23 -11.85
CA LEU A 217 29.74 -3.06 -10.74
C LEU A 217 29.27 -2.16 -9.58
N ALA A 218 28.09 -2.47 -9.04
CA ALA A 218 27.58 -1.79 -7.87
C ALA A 218 26.93 -2.74 -6.88
N VAL A 219 26.82 -2.26 -5.65
CA VAL A 219 26.04 -2.89 -4.56
C VAL A 219 24.99 -1.90 -4.11
N VAL A 220 23.73 -2.31 -4.13
CA VAL A 220 22.61 -1.57 -3.53
C VAL A 220 22.29 -2.20 -2.18
N ASP A 221 22.48 -1.45 -1.11
CA ASP A 221 22.09 -1.79 0.25
C ASP A 221 20.77 -1.06 0.58
N GLY A 222 19.67 -1.70 0.23
CA GLY A 222 18.33 -1.20 0.49
C GLY A 222 17.98 -1.17 1.99
N LEU A 223 18.74 -1.84 2.86
CA LEU A 223 18.52 -1.80 4.31
C LEU A 223 19.04 -0.50 4.91
N ASN A 224 20.19 0.00 4.39
CA ASN A 224 20.84 1.21 4.89
C ASN A 224 20.68 2.43 3.96
N GLY A 225 19.93 2.29 2.86
CA GLY A 225 19.70 3.38 1.92
C GLY A 225 20.96 3.83 1.16
N LYS A 226 21.84 2.90 0.77
CA LYS A 226 23.13 3.24 0.12
C LYS A 226 23.35 2.45 -1.16
N ILE A 227 23.96 3.10 -2.14
CA ILE A 227 24.54 2.44 -3.31
C ILE A 227 26.05 2.67 -3.33
N TYR A 228 26.81 1.59 -3.51
CA TYR A 228 28.26 1.57 -3.64
C TYR A 228 28.62 1.30 -5.10
N VAL A 229 29.18 2.29 -5.79
CA VAL A 229 29.65 2.14 -7.17
C VAL A 229 31.14 1.82 -7.15
N GLU A 230 31.55 0.79 -7.91
CA GLU A 230 32.90 0.23 -7.88
C GLU A 230 33.38 -0.06 -6.45
N PRO A 231 32.65 -0.92 -5.69
CA PRO A 231 33.03 -1.27 -4.34
C PRO A 231 34.43 -1.85 -4.32
N ASP A 232 35.20 -1.53 -3.29
CA ASP A 232 36.46 -2.24 -3.05
C ASP A 232 36.23 -3.70 -2.67
N ALA A 233 37.26 -4.51 -2.73
CA ALA A 233 37.16 -5.95 -2.48
C ALA A 233 36.64 -6.29 -1.08
N GLN A 234 36.97 -5.46 -0.09
CA GLN A 234 36.53 -5.66 1.30
C GLN A 234 35.02 -5.41 1.43
N THR A 235 34.54 -4.27 0.92
CA THR A 235 33.11 -3.92 0.92
C THR A 235 32.29 -4.92 0.12
N LEU A 236 32.77 -5.34 -1.05
CA LEU A 236 32.09 -6.33 -1.87
C LEU A 236 31.94 -7.68 -1.15
N GLU A 237 33.01 -8.15 -0.49
CA GLU A 237 32.99 -9.41 0.24
C GLU A 237 32.08 -9.35 1.50
N GLU A 238 32.08 -8.22 2.20
CA GLU A 238 31.16 -7.99 3.31
C GLU A 238 29.70 -8.03 2.86
N MET A 239 29.37 -7.32 1.77
CA MET A 239 28.01 -7.27 1.24
C MET A 239 27.56 -8.61 0.67
N LYS A 240 28.44 -9.38 0.03
CA LYS A 240 28.14 -10.78 -0.35
C LYS A 240 27.80 -11.65 0.85
N LYS A 241 28.59 -11.58 1.91
CA LYS A 241 28.33 -12.33 3.15
C LYS A 241 26.98 -11.92 3.78
N ARG A 242 26.71 -10.63 3.84
CA ARG A 242 25.42 -10.15 4.37
C ARG A 242 24.25 -10.64 3.51
N ARG A 243 24.35 -10.52 2.17
CA ARG A 243 23.35 -11.05 1.24
C ARG A 243 23.11 -12.55 1.43
N GLN A 244 24.20 -13.32 1.53
CA GLN A 244 24.12 -14.77 1.74
C GLN A 244 23.43 -15.10 3.08
N ALA A 245 23.81 -14.41 4.16
CA ALA A 245 23.19 -14.59 5.46
C ALA A 245 21.68 -14.25 5.47
N GLU A 246 21.27 -13.22 4.70
CA GLU A 246 19.86 -12.87 4.53
C GLU A 246 19.08 -13.95 3.76
N LEU A 247 19.67 -14.50 2.69
CA LEU A 247 19.07 -15.60 1.93
C LEU A 247 18.91 -16.85 2.80
N GLU A 248 19.96 -17.23 3.52
CA GLU A 248 19.92 -18.37 4.45
C GLU A 248 18.87 -18.15 5.56
N LYS A 249 18.82 -16.92 6.13
CA LYS A 249 17.77 -16.57 7.10
C LYS A 249 16.37 -16.70 6.50
N LYS A 250 16.16 -16.26 5.27
CA LYS A 250 14.88 -16.38 4.56
C LYS A 250 14.52 -17.85 4.31
N GLU A 251 15.47 -18.66 3.88
CA GLU A 251 15.27 -20.10 3.69
C GLU A 251 14.95 -20.81 5.01
N LEU A 252 15.69 -20.53 6.08
CA LEU A 252 15.43 -21.08 7.42
C LEU A 252 14.02 -20.69 7.91
N LEU A 253 13.56 -19.48 7.64
CA LEU A 253 12.21 -19.05 7.98
C LEU A 253 11.14 -19.86 7.21
N GLN A 254 11.39 -20.26 5.97
CA GLN A 254 10.44 -21.11 5.21
C GLN A 254 10.23 -22.48 5.88
N LEU A 255 11.23 -23.00 6.60
CA LEU A 255 11.11 -24.26 7.36
C LEU A 255 10.16 -24.15 8.57
N LEU A 256 9.75 -22.94 8.93
CA LEU A 256 8.79 -22.71 10.01
C LEU A 256 7.35 -22.82 9.55
N LYS A 257 7.08 -22.92 8.25
CA LYS A 257 5.72 -23.13 7.73
C LYS A 257 5.15 -24.45 8.26
N GLY A 258 3.86 -24.43 8.58
CA GLY A 258 3.16 -25.56 9.18
C GLY A 258 3.43 -25.80 10.68
N LYS A 259 4.35 -25.06 11.30
CA LYS A 259 4.55 -25.15 12.75
C LYS A 259 3.48 -24.37 13.51
N GLU A 260 2.99 -24.94 14.61
CA GLU A 260 2.11 -24.23 15.53
C GLU A 260 2.86 -23.06 16.21
N ASN A 261 2.17 -21.96 16.46
CA ASN A 261 2.72 -20.80 17.17
C ASN A 261 2.59 -21.03 18.68
N VAL A 262 3.54 -21.77 19.25
CA VAL A 262 3.54 -22.15 20.67
C VAL A 262 4.88 -21.75 21.29
N THR A 263 4.86 -21.05 22.41
CA THR A 263 6.05 -20.67 23.17
C THR A 263 6.71 -21.90 23.83
N LEU A 264 7.94 -21.77 24.33
CA LEU A 264 8.65 -22.86 24.99
C LEU A 264 7.94 -23.37 26.24
N ASP A 265 7.21 -22.50 26.93
CA ASP A 265 6.38 -22.82 28.11
C ASP A 265 4.95 -23.28 27.70
N GLY A 266 4.69 -23.50 26.42
CA GLY A 266 3.44 -24.12 25.91
C GLY A 266 2.28 -23.18 25.67
N LYS A 267 2.45 -21.86 25.75
CA LYS A 267 1.41 -20.89 25.47
C LYS A 267 1.15 -20.78 23.95
N LYS A 268 -0.09 -21.01 23.51
CA LYS A 268 -0.49 -20.83 22.11
C LYS A 268 -0.76 -19.36 21.81
N ILE A 269 -0.19 -18.87 20.72
CA ILE A 269 -0.34 -17.49 20.27
C ILE A 269 -1.04 -17.49 18.91
N MET A 270 -2.07 -16.68 18.75
CA MET A 270 -2.71 -16.44 17.47
C MET A 270 -1.81 -15.49 16.64
N LEU A 271 -1.26 -15.98 15.54
CA LEU A 271 -0.42 -15.17 14.65
C LEU A 271 -1.14 -15.02 13.32
N TYR A 272 -1.67 -13.81 13.08
CA TYR A 272 -2.56 -13.48 12.00
C TYR A 272 -1.97 -12.42 11.07
N ALA A 273 -2.56 -12.28 9.89
CA ALA A 273 -2.13 -11.28 8.90
C ALA A 273 -3.05 -10.06 8.87
N ASN A 274 -2.49 -8.90 8.56
CA ASN A 274 -3.20 -7.68 8.19
C ASN A 274 -3.33 -7.62 6.67
N ILE A 275 -4.53 -7.31 6.16
CA ILE A 275 -4.78 -7.13 4.72
C ILE A 275 -5.60 -5.86 4.45
N GLY A 276 -5.45 -5.31 3.24
CA GLY A 276 -6.27 -4.21 2.72
C GLY A 276 -7.36 -4.68 1.76
N ASN A 277 -7.09 -5.75 1.00
CA ASN A 277 -8.03 -6.28 0.01
C ASN A 277 -7.89 -7.80 -0.15
N ILE A 278 -8.82 -8.41 -0.92
CA ILE A 278 -8.83 -9.86 -1.16
C ILE A 278 -7.64 -10.37 -2.00
N LYS A 279 -6.95 -9.50 -2.74
CA LYS A 279 -5.76 -9.88 -3.53
C LYS A 279 -4.59 -10.26 -2.60
N ASP A 280 -4.57 -9.72 -1.38
CA ASP A 280 -3.55 -10.04 -0.37
C ASP A 280 -3.66 -11.47 0.16
N LEU A 281 -4.82 -12.14 -0.01
CA LEU A 281 -5.09 -13.48 0.53
C LEU A 281 -4.08 -14.54 0.05
N ALA A 282 -3.67 -14.47 -1.22
CA ALA A 282 -2.66 -15.38 -1.74
C ALA A 282 -1.35 -15.27 -0.95
N THR A 283 -0.93 -14.04 -0.64
CA THR A 283 0.28 -13.77 0.15
C THR A 283 0.11 -14.20 1.61
N VAL A 284 -1.08 -14.04 2.19
CA VAL A 284 -1.42 -14.53 3.54
C VAL A 284 -1.25 -16.04 3.63
N ILE A 285 -1.84 -16.77 2.68
CA ILE A 285 -1.76 -18.25 2.62
C ILE A 285 -0.31 -18.69 2.37
N GLN A 286 0.40 -18.02 1.46
CA GLN A 286 1.80 -18.32 1.13
C GLN A 286 2.73 -18.15 2.32
N ASN A 287 2.47 -17.20 3.21
CA ASN A 287 3.23 -16.98 4.44
C ASN A 287 2.71 -17.79 5.64
N ASP A 288 1.74 -18.67 5.42
CA ASP A 288 1.21 -19.59 6.44
C ASP A 288 0.65 -18.86 7.68
N ALA A 289 -0.07 -17.77 7.47
CA ALA A 289 -0.76 -17.09 8.57
C ALA A 289 -1.86 -17.97 9.18
N GLY A 290 -2.03 -17.87 10.49
CA GLY A 290 -3.06 -18.60 11.23
C GLY A 290 -4.49 -18.09 11.00
N GLY A 291 -4.62 -16.87 10.46
CA GLY A 291 -5.86 -16.19 10.18
C GLY A 291 -5.62 -14.78 9.65
N ILE A 292 -6.68 -13.99 9.58
CA ILE A 292 -6.63 -12.55 9.30
C ILE A 292 -7.08 -11.84 10.58
N GLY A 293 -6.19 -11.06 11.20
CA GLY A 293 -6.50 -10.31 12.41
C GLY A 293 -6.97 -8.88 12.14
N LEU A 294 -6.70 -8.38 10.93
CA LEU A 294 -7.24 -7.10 10.49
C LEU A 294 -7.48 -7.12 8.98
N PHE A 295 -8.73 -7.17 8.58
CA PHE A 295 -9.15 -6.78 7.23
C PHE A 295 -9.65 -5.35 7.26
N ARG A 296 -8.96 -4.45 6.58
CA ARG A 296 -9.27 -3.01 6.50
C ARG A 296 -10.36 -2.78 5.46
N SER A 297 -11.62 -2.78 5.88
CA SER A 297 -12.76 -2.66 4.97
C SER A 297 -12.90 -1.29 4.30
N GLU A 298 -12.23 -0.26 4.80
CA GLU A 298 -12.26 1.08 4.21
C GLU A 298 -11.76 1.11 2.75
N PHE A 299 -10.87 0.19 2.35
CA PHE A 299 -10.42 0.11 0.95
C PHE A 299 -11.55 -0.21 -0.02
N ILE A 300 -12.59 -0.93 0.42
CA ILE A 300 -13.79 -1.21 -0.40
C ILE A 300 -14.53 0.09 -0.75
N TYR A 301 -14.47 1.06 0.14
CA TYR A 301 -15.07 2.38 -0.06
C TYR A 301 -14.16 3.31 -0.85
N LEU A 302 -12.85 3.29 -0.59
CA LEU A 302 -11.86 4.15 -1.25
C LEU A 302 -11.70 3.84 -2.74
N GLU A 303 -11.94 2.60 -3.16
CA GLU A 303 -11.85 2.16 -4.57
C GLU A 303 -13.09 2.50 -5.40
N LYS A 304 -14.08 3.20 -4.83
CA LYS A 304 -15.36 3.51 -5.48
C LYS A 304 -15.68 5.00 -5.44
N ASP A 305 -16.53 5.43 -6.37
CA ASP A 305 -17.10 6.79 -6.47
C ASP A 305 -18.47 6.90 -5.77
N ARG A 306 -18.96 5.81 -5.16
CA ARG A 306 -20.25 5.73 -4.47
C ARG A 306 -20.18 4.79 -3.28
N TYR A 307 -21.20 4.83 -2.43
CA TYR A 307 -21.32 3.84 -1.35
C TYR A 307 -21.41 2.42 -1.93
N PRO A 308 -20.55 1.48 -1.47
CA PRO A 308 -20.66 0.08 -1.86
C PRO A 308 -21.98 -0.51 -1.37
N THR A 309 -22.65 -1.25 -2.22
CA THR A 309 -23.92 -1.93 -1.87
C THR A 309 -23.69 -3.07 -0.89
N GLU A 310 -24.77 -3.55 -0.25
CA GLU A 310 -24.71 -4.73 0.63
C GLU A 310 -24.13 -5.94 -0.13
N GLU A 311 -24.57 -6.17 -1.37
CA GLU A 311 -24.16 -7.35 -2.15
C GLU A 311 -22.69 -7.29 -2.56
N GLU A 312 -22.20 -6.12 -2.94
CA GLU A 312 -20.77 -5.93 -3.22
C GLU A 312 -19.89 -6.23 -2.00
N GLN A 313 -20.26 -5.69 -0.84
CA GLN A 313 -19.55 -5.93 0.41
C GLN A 313 -19.65 -7.41 0.82
N PHE A 314 -20.85 -8.00 0.75
CA PHE A 314 -21.09 -9.41 1.06
C PHE A 314 -20.21 -10.33 0.20
N SER A 315 -20.14 -10.10 -1.11
CA SER A 315 -19.32 -10.90 -2.02
C SER A 315 -17.85 -10.88 -1.61
N ILE A 316 -17.31 -9.71 -1.27
CA ILE A 316 -15.91 -9.54 -0.84
C ILE A 316 -15.66 -10.26 0.49
N TYR A 317 -16.52 -10.05 1.49
CA TYR A 317 -16.35 -10.66 2.81
C TYR A 317 -16.52 -12.18 2.76
N LYS A 318 -17.50 -12.67 2.00
CA LYS A 318 -17.71 -14.10 1.78
C LYS A 318 -16.47 -14.74 1.13
N THR A 319 -15.96 -14.15 0.06
CA THR A 319 -14.75 -14.63 -0.62
C THR A 319 -13.57 -14.72 0.37
N ALA A 320 -13.35 -13.70 1.19
CA ALA A 320 -12.27 -13.71 2.17
C ALA A 320 -12.41 -14.86 3.18
N VAL A 321 -13.61 -15.07 3.68
CA VAL A 321 -13.89 -16.12 4.68
C VAL A 321 -13.75 -17.52 4.08
N GLU A 322 -14.28 -17.75 2.88
CA GLU A 322 -14.20 -19.04 2.18
C GLU A 322 -12.74 -19.39 1.83
N MET A 323 -11.96 -18.42 1.28
CA MET A 323 -10.54 -18.64 0.95
C MET A 323 -9.68 -18.97 2.16
N MET A 324 -10.05 -18.48 3.34
CA MET A 324 -9.33 -18.78 4.59
C MET A 324 -9.68 -20.16 5.18
N ALA A 325 -10.62 -20.91 4.58
CA ALA A 325 -10.90 -22.31 4.86
C ALA A 325 -11.05 -22.63 6.38
N GLY A 326 -11.91 -21.86 7.06
CA GLY A 326 -12.21 -22.03 8.50
C GLY A 326 -11.23 -21.30 9.44
N LYS A 327 -10.10 -20.79 8.96
CA LYS A 327 -9.25 -19.88 9.73
C LYS A 327 -10.01 -18.57 10.00
N ARG A 328 -9.72 -17.93 11.14
CA ARG A 328 -10.42 -16.71 11.55
C ARG A 328 -10.14 -15.53 10.61
N VAL A 329 -11.16 -14.76 10.31
CA VAL A 329 -11.10 -13.49 9.56
C VAL A 329 -11.78 -12.41 10.39
N ILE A 330 -10.98 -11.46 10.90
CA ILE A 330 -11.48 -10.31 11.65
C ILE A 330 -11.60 -9.14 10.66
N ILE A 331 -12.82 -8.65 10.49
CA ILE A 331 -13.12 -7.54 9.59
C ILE A 331 -13.42 -6.30 10.41
N ARG A 332 -12.61 -5.26 10.24
CA ARG A 332 -12.84 -3.96 10.83
C ARG A 332 -13.96 -3.23 10.07
N THR A 333 -14.95 -2.71 10.77
CA THR A 333 -15.95 -1.85 10.15
C THR A 333 -15.34 -0.54 9.67
N LEU A 334 -16.10 0.24 8.94
CA LEU A 334 -15.69 1.49 8.31
C LEU A 334 -14.78 2.35 9.20
N ASP A 335 -13.59 2.66 8.67
CA ASP A 335 -12.63 3.60 9.26
C ASP A 335 -12.18 4.64 8.22
N ILE A 336 -13.15 5.45 7.78
CA ILE A 336 -12.97 6.61 6.90
C ILE A 336 -12.99 7.87 7.75
N GLY A 337 -12.34 8.92 7.25
CA GLY A 337 -12.06 10.19 7.93
C GLY A 337 -10.58 10.39 8.14
N ALA A 338 -10.19 11.48 8.78
CA ALA A 338 -8.80 11.88 8.93
C ALA A 338 -8.08 12.04 7.57
N ASP A 339 -7.14 11.14 7.29
CA ASP A 339 -6.34 11.08 6.07
C ASP A 339 -7.03 10.34 4.89
N LYS A 340 -8.14 9.65 5.18
CA LYS A 340 -8.87 8.82 4.21
C LYS A 340 -10.20 9.46 3.89
N GLN A 341 -10.29 10.18 2.78
CA GLN A 341 -11.50 10.89 2.37
C GLN A 341 -12.04 10.33 1.05
N CYS A 342 -13.38 10.25 0.97
CA CYS A 342 -14.11 9.94 -0.25
C CYS A 342 -15.08 11.09 -0.50
N GLU A 343 -15.04 11.72 -1.68
CA GLU A 343 -15.89 12.87 -2.02
C GLU A 343 -17.37 12.60 -1.84
N TYR A 344 -17.84 11.40 -2.16
CA TYR A 344 -19.27 11.03 -2.04
C TYR A 344 -19.75 10.93 -0.58
N PHE A 345 -18.85 10.90 0.43
CA PHE A 345 -19.23 11.04 1.85
C PHE A 345 -19.66 12.47 2.17
N LYS A 346 -19.27 13.45 1.37
CA LYS A 346 -19.59 14.88 1.54
C LYS A 346 -19.29 15.35 2.97
N MET A 347 -18.09 15.02 3.46
CA MET A 347 -17.64 15.46 4.77
C MET A 347 -17.13 16.90 4.69
N ASP A 348 -17.42 17.67 5.74
CA ASP A 348 -16.88 19.01 5.87
C ASP A 348 -15.36 18.97 6.10
N LYS A 349 -14.65 20.01 5.67
CA LYS A 349 -13.22 20.16 5.95
C LYS A 349 -13.05 20.47 7.44
N GLU A 350 -12.29 19.65 8.13
CA GLU A 350 -11.98 19.80 9.55
C GLU A 350 -10.55 20.32 9.75
N GLU A 351 -10.33 21.12 10.79
CA GLU A 351 -8.98 21.59 11.14
C GLU A 351 -8.10 20.48 11.75
N ASN A 352 -8.73 19.53 12.45
CA ASN A 352 -8.07 18.38 13.08
C ASN A 352 -8.75 17.06 12.71
N PRO A 353 -8.62 16.60 11.45
CA PRO A 353 -9.39 15.44 10.95
C PRO A 353 -9.20 14.15 11.76
N ALA A 354 -7.99 13.92 12.31
CA ALA A 354 -7.73 12.75 13.14
C ALA A 354 -8.55 12.74 14.45
N LEU A 355 -8.91 13.91 14.98
CA LEU A 355 -9.74 14.09 16.18
C LEU A 355 -11.23 14.29 15.84
N GLY A 356 -11.57 14.32 14.58
CA GLY A 356 -12.84 14.76 14.04
C GLY A 356 -13.88 13.65 13.81
N TYR A 357 -14.67 13.86 12.76
CA TYR A 357 -15.79 13.02 12.37
C TYR A 357 -15.31 11.86 11.51
N ARG A 358 -14.96 10.73 12.15
CA ARG A 358 -14.42 9.54 11.51
C ARG A 358 -14.95 8.23 12.10
N ALA A 359 -14.78 7.15 11.37
CA ALA A 359 -14.95 5.77 11.80
C ALA A 359 -16.33 5.53 12.47
N ILE A 360 -16.35 5.02 13.69
CA ILE A 360 -17.60 4.73 14.41
C ILE A 360 -18.52 5.95 14.59
N ARG A 361 -17.95 7.16 14.64
CA ARG A 361 -18.73 8.39 14.73
C ARG A 361 -19.61 8.59 13.50
N ILE A 362 -19.07 8.29 12.30
CA ILE A 362 -19.85 8.27 11.06
C ILE A 362 -20.90 7.18 11.13
N CYS A 363 -20.52 5.97 11.52
CA CYS A 363 -21.40 4.82 11.59
C CYS A 363 -22.62 5.04 12.50
N LEU A 364 -22.43 5.70 13.65
CA LEU A 364 -23.52 5.94 14.61
C LEU A 364 -24.42 7.12 14.23
N THR A 365 -23.93 8.07 13.43
CA THR A 365 -24.71 9.23 12.98
C THR A 365 -25.32 9.04 11.59
N ARG A 366 -24.79 8.09 10.82
CA ARG A 366 -25.32 7.66 9.51
C ARG A 366 -25.61 6.14 9.55
N PRO A 367 -26.60 5.72 10.33
CA PRO A 367 -26.86 4.29 10.58
C PRO A 367 -27.21 3.50 9.32
N GLU A 368 -27.68 4.13 8.26
CA GLU A 368 -27.95 3.48 6.97
C GLU A 368 -26.67 2.92 6.32
N ILE A 369 -25.55 3.63 6.39
CA ILE A 369 -24.24 3.16 5.88
C ILE A 369 -23.77 1.99 6.74
N PHE A 370 -23.88 2.13 8.06
CA PHE A 370 -23.43 1.13 9.00
C PHE A 370 -24.25 -0.15 8.93
N LYS A 371 -25.59 -0.05 8.84
CA LYS A 371 -26.47 -1.19 8.66
C LYS A 371 -26.17 -1.97 7.39
N THR A 372 -25.94 -1.27 6.27
CA THR A 372 -25.54 -1.91 5.00
C THR A 372 -24.29 -2.77 5.17
N GLN A 373 -23.26 -2.24 5.84
CA GLN A 373 -22.04 -2.99 6.12
C GLN A 373 -22.28 -4.16 7.08
N LEU A 374 -23.02 -3.94 8.18
CA LEU A 374 -23.32 -4.98 9.16
C LEU A 374 -24.14 -6.11 8.54
N ARG A 375 -25.13 -5.81 7.71
CA ARG A 375 -25.92 -6.82 7.00
C ARG A 375 -25.01 -7.72 6.15
N ALA A 376 -24.11 -7.12 5.38
CA ALA A 376 -23.14 -7.86 4.58
C ALA A 376 -22.21 -8.75 5.43
N LEU A 377 -21.71 -8.22 6.56
CA LEU A 377 -20.84 -8.96 7.50
C LEU A 377 -21.57 -10.13 8.15
N PHE A 378 -22.80 -9.93 8.64
CA PHE A 378 -23.60 -11.00 9.26
C PHE A 378 -23.93 -12.08 8.23
N ARG A 379 -24.32 -11.74 7.01
CA ARG A 379 -24.54 -12.70 5.91
C ARG A 379 -23.27 -13.50 5.61
N ALA A 380 -22.13 -12.82 5.46
CA ALA A 380 -20.87 -13.48 5.18
C ALA A 380 -20.42 -14.43 6.31
N SER A 381 -20.79 -14.15 7.55
CA SER A 381 -20.44 -15.01 8.70
C SER A 381 -21.09 -16.39 8.69
N ALA A 382 -22.08 -16.63 7.84
CA ALA A 382 -22.66 -17.97 7.62
C ALA A 382 -21.69 -18.89 6.85
N TYR A 383 -20.70 -18.33 6.14
CA TYR A 383 -19.80 -19.08 5.24
C TYR A 383 -18.45 -19.43 5.88
N GLY A 384 -18.20 -19.06 7.14
CA GLY A 384 -16.99 -19.46 7.86
C GLY A 384 -16.72 -18.64 9.13
N ASN A 385 -15.48 -18.64 9.60
CA ASN A 385 -15.10 -18.06 10.90
C ASN A 385 -14.80 -16.56 10.79
N LEU A 386 -15.87 -15.75 10.70
CA LEU A 386 -15.78 -14.29 10.68
C LEU A 386 -15.92 -13.71 12.09
N ALA A 387 -15.18 -12.65 12.38
CA ALA A 387 -15.37 -11.78 13.54
C ALA A 387 -15.45 -10.31 13.08
N ILE A 388 -16.20 -9.50 13.82
CA ILE A 388 -16.39 -8.07 13.52
C ILE A 388 -15.66 -7.24 14.55
N MET A 389 -14.93 -6.20 14.11
CA MET A 389 -14.19 -5.29 14.97
C MET A 389 -14.60 -3.84 14.70
N TYR A 390 -14.95 -3.11 15.77
CA TYR A 390 -15.39 -1.72 15.71
C TYR A 390 -14.25 -0.76 16.07
N PRO A 391 -13.85 0.16 15.17
CA PRO A 391 -12.73 1.10 15.40
C PRO A 391 -13.16 2.33 16.20
N MET A 392 -12.18 3.07 16.72
CA MET A 392 -12.33 4.42 17.31
C MET A 392 -13.31 4.52 18.48
N ILE A 393 -13.45 3.44 19.25
CA ILE A 393 -14.28 3.47 20.46
C ILE A 393 -13.63 4.31 21.55
N THR A 394 -14.43 5.11 22.22
CA THR A 394 -14.05 5.96 23.35
C THR A 394 -14.88 5.75 24.60
N SER A 395 -16.09 5.22 24.44
CA SER A 395 -17.10 5.21 25.50
C SER A 395 -18.01 3.96 25.46
N LEU A 396 -18.51 3.56 26.62
CA LEU A 396 -19.40 2.43 26.77
C LEU A 396 -20.74 2.61 26.03
N TRP A 397 -21.24 3.85 25.94
CA TRP A 397 -22.50 4.13 25.23
C TRP A 397 -22.42 3.81 23.74
N GLU A 398 -21.23 4.00 23.10
CA GLU A 398 -21.01 3.68 21.71
C GLU A 398 -21.19 2.17 21.48
N VAL A 399 -20.59 1.34 22.32
CA VAL A 399 -20.74 -0.12 22.26
C VAL A 399 -22.18 -0.55 22.46
N LYS A 400 -22.91 0.06 23.41
CA LYS A 400 -24.33 -0.22 23.62
C LYS A 400 -25.17 0.14 22.40
N ARG A 401 -24.88 1.32 21.79
CA ARG A 401 -25.59 1.74 20.58
C ARG A 401 -25.30 0.82 19.39
N ILE A 402 -24.05 0.36 19.23
CA ILE A 402 -23.69 -0.66 18.23
C ILE A 402 -24.54 -1.92 18.43
N LYS A 403 -24.65 -2.43 19.67
CA LYS A 403 -25.45 -3.62 19.97
C LYS A 403 -26.93 -3.45 19.62
N GLU A 404 -27.51 -2.26 19.84
CA GLU A 404 -28.88 -1.95 19.43
C GLU A 404 -29.03 -2.05 17.91
N ILE A 405 -28.11 -1.41 17.14
CA ILE A 405 -28.12 -1.46 15.66
C ILE A 405 -27.91 -2.91 15.16
N VAL A 406 -27.02 -3.67 15.78
CA VAL A 406 -26.83 -5.09 15.47
C VAL A 406 -28.11 -5.88 15.68
N LYS A 407 -28.85 -5.61 16.76
CA LYS A 407 -30.16 -6.26 17.03
C LYS A 407 -31.17 -5.91 15.95
N GLU A 408 -31.23 -4.65 15.52
CA GLU A 408 -32.07 -4.20 14.41
C GLU A 408 -31.71 -4.95 13.11
N VAL A 409 -30.42 -5.00 12.75
CA VAL A 409 -29.91 -5.70 11.56
C VAL A 409 -30.28 -7.19 11.58
N LYS A 410 -30.08 -7.88 12.71
CA LYS A 410 -30.44 -9.30 12.83
C LYS A 410 -31.94 -9.52 12.66
N ALA A 411 -32.79 -8.61 13.19
CA ALA A 411 -34.23 -8.68 13.01
C ALA A 411 -34.65 -8.48 11.54
N GLU A 412 -34.02 -7.53 10.84
CA GLU A 412 -34.24 -7.30 9.41
C GLU A 412 -33.85 -8.53 8.56
N LEU A 413 -32.64 -9.10 8.76
CA LEU A 413 -32.19 -10.29 8.06
C LEU A 413 -33.10 -11.49 8.31
N THR A 414 -33.59 -11.65 9.55
CA THR A 414 -34.54 -12.71 9.91
C THR A 414 -35.88 -12.52 9.19
N ALA A 415 -36.42 -11.30 9.15
CA ALA A 415 -37.68 -11.00 8.47
C ALA A 415 -37.58 -11.25 6.95
N GLU A 416 -36.42 -11.00 6.36
CA GLU A 416 -36.15 -11.24 4.95
C GLU A 416 -35.75 -12.70 4.65
N GLN A 417 -35.67 -13.56 5.65
CA GLN A 417 -35.25 -14.98 5.55
C GLN A 417 -33.84 -15.17 4.96
N LEU A 418 -32.95 -14.20 5.18
CA LEU A 418 -31.57 -14.27 4.77
C LEU A 418 -30.74 -15.05 5.81
N GLU A 419 -29.88 -15.94 5.33
CA GLU A 419 -29.01 -16.73 6.20
C GLU A 419 -27.87 -15.83 6.76
N PHE A 420 -27.59 -15.96 8.06
CA PHE A 420 -26.50 -15.29 8.74
C PHE A 420 -25.99 -16.09 9.95
N GLY A 421 -24.72 -15.90 10.29
CA GLY A 421 -24.09 -16.52 11.46
C GLY A 421 -24.15 -15.65 12.73
N ASN A 422 -23.38 -16.06 13.73
CA ASN A 422 -23.22 -15.31 14.98
C ASN A 422 -21.72 -15.02 15.23
N PRO A 423 -21.13 -14.07 14.48
CA PRO A 423 -19.72 -13.75 14.62
C PRO A 423 -19.40 -13.14 15.97
N GLN A 424 -18.18 -13.39 16.47
CA GLN A 424 -17.64 -12.64 17.61
C GLN A 424 -17.55 -11.16 17.26
N GLN A 425 -17.80 -10.30 18.26
CA GLN A 425 -17.80 -8.86 18.10
C GLN A 425 -16.82 -8.25 19.10
N GLY A 426 -15.77 -7.63 18.59
CA GLY A 426 -14.77 -6.96 19.38
C GLY A 426 -14.63 -5.48 19.04
N ILE A 427 -13.80 -4.80 19.78
CA ILE A 427 -13.47 -3.38 19.55
C ILE A 427 -11.97 -3.17 19.38
N MET A 428 -11.63 -2.13 18.63
CA MET A 428 -10.27 -1.66 18.58
C MET A 428 -9.99 -0.72 19.74
N ILE A 429 -8.97 -1.05 20.53
CA ILE A 429 -8.48 -0.19 21.61
C ILE A 429 -7.34 0.65 21.01
N GLU A 430 -7.66 1.88 20.65
CA GLU A 430 -6.74 2.77 19.94
C GLU A 430 -6.82 4.23 20.41
N THR A 431 -7.60 4.46 21.47
CA THR A 431 -7.67 5.76 22.14
C THR A 431 -7.32 5.61 23.62
N PRO A 432 -6.65 6.59 24.24
CA PRO A 432 -6.39 6.56 25.69
C PRO A 432 -7.67 6.42 26.53
N ALA A 433 -8.78 6.97 26.06
CA ALA A 433 -10.09 6.83 26.73
C ALA A 433 -10.55 5.38 26.76
N ALA A 434 -10.43 4.64 25.63
CA ALA A 434 -10.78 3.23 25.57
C ALA A 434 -9.90 2.37 26.48
N VAL A 435 -8.60 2.70 26.59
CA VAL A 435 -7.67 2.02 27.52
C VAL A 435 -8.14 2.20 28.97
N MET A 436 -8.42 3.43 29.37
CA MET A 436 -8.89 3.73 30.73
C MET A 436 -10.23 3.08 31.06
N MET A 437 -11.09 2.91 30.05
CA MET A 437 -12.41 2.27 30.18
C MET A 437 -12.37 0.77 29.88
N SER A 438 -11.20 0.19 29.59
CA SER A 438 -11.11 -1.19 29.09
C SER A 438 -11.69 -2.23 30.04
N GLY A 439 -11.63 -2.02 31.35
CA GLY A 439 -12.28 -2.91 32.32
C GLY A 439 -13.80 -2.97 32.22
N GLU A 440 -14.46 -1.88 31.85
CA GLU A 440 -15.92 -1.86 31.64
C GLU A 440 -16.28 -2.30 30.20
N LEU A 441 -15.49 -1.88 29.21
CA LEU A 441 -15.69 -2.26 27.81
C LEU A 441 -15.53 -3.78 27.60
N ALA A 442 -14.60 -4.42 28.31
CA ALA A 442 -14.36 -5.87 28.22
C ALA A 442 -15.57 -6.73 28.61
N LYS A 443 -16.48 -6.20 29.43
CA LYS A 443 -17.72 -6.89 29.82
C LYS A 443 -18.78 -6.93 28.70
N GLU A 444 -18.58 -6.13 27.67
CA GLU A 444 -19.57 -5.90 26.62
C GLU A 444 -19.16 -6.47 25.25
N VAL A 445 -17.94 -7.01 25.12
CA VAL A 445 -17.42 -7.48 23.83
C VAL A 445 -16.70 -8.82 23.98
N ASP A 446 -16.43 -9.49 22.86
CA ASP A 446 -15.81 -10.82 22.85
C ASP A 446 -14.28 -10.76 22.80
N PHE A 447 -13.71 -9.63 22.39
CA PHE A 447 -12.25 -9.44 22.30
C PHE A 447 -11.84 -7.98 22.17
N PHE A 448 -10.56 -7.72 22.42
CA PHE A 448 -9.87 -6.48 22.10
C PHE A 448 -8.81 -6.68 21.03
N SER A 449 -8.68 -5.71 20.12
CA SER A 449 -7.55 -5.60 19.22
C SER A 449 -6.94 -4.21 19.39
N ILE A 450 -5.66 -4.15 19.73
CA ILE A 450 -4.99 -2.90 20.08
C ILE A 450 -4.42 -2.27 18.80
N GLY A 451 -4.96 -1.12 18.41
CA GLY A 451 -4.51 -0.31 17.27
C GLY A 451 -3.36 0.61 17.69
N THR A 452 -2.14 0.08 17.73
CA THR A 452 -1.00 0.79 18.31
C THR A 452 -0.61 2.08 17.61
N ASN A 453 -0.89 2.22 16.32
CA ASN A 453 -0.57 3.43 15.56
C ASN A 453 -1.37 4.64 16.07
N ASP A 454 -2.69 4.51 16.11
CA ASP A 454 -3.58 5.57 16.60
C ASP A 454 -3.45 5.73 18.12
N LEU A 455 -3.27 4.64 18.87
CA LEU A 455 -3.01 4.72 20.31
C LEU A 455 -1.76 5.56 20.59
N THR A 456 -0.65 5.35 19.87
CA THR A 456 0.57 6.15 20.02
C THR A 456 0.33 7.61 19.66
N GLN A 457 -0.32 7.87 18.51
CA GLN A 457 -0.66 9.21 18.04
C GLN A 457 -1.44 10.00 19.09
N TYR A 458 -2.52 9.42 19.62
CA TYR A 458 -3.37 10.11 20.60
C TYR A 458 -2.73 10.20 21.98
N THR A 459 -1.94 9.21 22.39
CA THR A 459 -1.24 9.22 23.69
C THR A 459 -0.17 10.30 23.73
N LEU A 460 0.60 10.44 22.66
CA LEU A 460 1.69 11.41 22.57
C LEU A 460 1.21 12.76 22.03
N ALA A 461 -0.06 12.90 21.60
CA ALA A 461 -0.60 14.09 20.95
C ALA A 461 0.22 14.53 19.73
N ILE A 462 0.61 13.58 18.88
CA ILE A 462 1.48 13.78 17.72
C ILE A 462 0.76 13.26 16.47
N ASP A 463 0.70 14.12 15.45
CA ASP A 463 0.30 13.67 14.10
C ASP A 463 1.44 12.87 13.47
N ARG A 464 1.24 11.55 13.34
CA ARG A 464 2.22 10.60 12.77
C ARG A 464 2.52 10.83 11.28
N GLN A 465 1.69 11.62 10.60
CA GLN A 465 1.88 11.95 9.18
C GLN A 465 2.71 13.23 9.00
N ASN A 466 2.98 13.97 10.06
CA ASN A 466 3.76 15.17 9.98
C ASN A 466 5.28 14.89 10.13
N PRO A 467 6.08 14.95 9.03
CA PRO A 467 7.50 14.60 9.06
C PRO A 467 8.33 15.47 10.01
N LYS A 468 7.81 16.68 10.36
CA LYS A 468 8.49 17.57 11.32
C LYS A 468 8.46 17.03 12.75
N LEU A 469 7.56 16.09 13.03
CA LEU A 469 7.37 15.50 14.35
C LEU A 469 8.04 14.12 14.51
N ASP A 470 8.69 13.58 13.48
CA ASP A 470 9.33 12.26 13.52
C ASP A 470 10.28 12.07 14.72
N LYS A 471 10.99 13.14 15.12
CA LYS A 471 11.91 13.09 16.28
C LYS A 471 11.19 12.99 17.63
N PHE A 472 9.91 13.32 17.69
CA PHE A 472 9.08 13.28 18.90
C PHE A 472 8.20 12.04 18.94
N TYR A 473 8.00 11.38 17.79
CA TYR A 473 7.20 10.16 17.68
C TYR A 473 8.03 8.96 18.12
N ASP A 474 7.69 8.42 19.29
CA ASP A 474 8.29 7.21 19.84
C ASP A 474 7.22 6.15 20.05
N ALA A 475 7.17 5.17 19.14
CA ALA A 475 6.24 4.05 19.24
C ALA A 475 6.53 3.12 20.42
N HIS A 476 7.77 3.11 20.94
CA HIS A 476 8.20 2.35 22.12
C HIS A 476 8.01 3.12 23.43
N HIS A 477 7.32 4.26 23.38
CA HIS A 477 7.15 5.11 24.55
C HIS A 477 6.55 4.35 25.74
N PRO A 478 7.11 4.47 26.97
CA PRO A 478 6.66 3.69 28.13
C PRO A 478 5.17 3.85 28.47
N ALA A 479 4.58 5.02 28.17
CA ALA A 479 3.15 5.22 28.34
C ALA A 479 2.32 4.31 27.42
N VAL A 480 2.73 4.15 26.15
CA VAL A 480 2.04 3.28 25.18
C VAL A 480 2.14 1.83 25.63
N LEU A 481 3.34 1.36 26.00
CA LEU A 481 3.56 -0.01 26.50
C LEU A 481 2.76 -0.29 27.77
N SER A 482 2.67 0.69 28.68
CA SER A 482 1.83 0.58 29.90
C SER A 482 0.34 0.49 29.57
N MET A 483 -0.13 1.23 28.57
CA MET A 483 -1.53 1.17 28.09
C MET A 483 -1.85 -0.18 27.47
N ILE A 484 -0.93 -0.75 26.68
CA ILE A 484 -1.07 -2.09 26.11
C ILE A 484 -1.22 -3.11 27.25
N ARG A 485 -0.32 -3.09 28.25
CA ARG A 485 -0.37 -3.98 29.39
C ARG A 485 -1.69 -3.87 30.16
N MET A 486 -2.12 -2.65 30.47
CA MET A 486 -3.40 -2.40 31.16
C MET A 486 -4.58 -2.99 30.37
N THR A 487 -4.60 -2.83 29.06
CA THR A 487 -5.65 -3.35 28.18
C THR A 487 -5.71 -4.87 28.23
N VAL A 488 -4.56 -5.55 28.12
CA VAL A 488 -4.46 -7.01 28.17
C VAL A 488 -4.91 -7.54 29.55
N GLU A 489 -4.44 -6.93 30.63
CA GLU A 489 -4.84 -7.33 31.99
C GLU A 489 -6.35 -7.20 32.22
N ASN A 490 -6.96 -6.10 31.75
CA ASN A 490 -8.39 -5.88 31.90
C ASN A 490 -9.23 -6.83 31.02
N ALA A 491 -8.74 -7.16 29.81
CA ALA A 491 -9.36 -8.18 28.97
C ALA A 491 -9.38 -9.54 29.66
N HIS A 492 -8.24 -9.98 30.17
CA HIS A 492 -8.12 -11.26 30.86
C HIS A 492 -8.94 -11.34 32.15
N LYS A 493 -9.03 -10.25 32.93
CA LYS A 493 -9.90 -10.19 34.11
C LYS A 493 -11.39 -10.38 33.74
N ALA A 494 -11.78 -9.97 32.55
CA ALA A 494 -13.15 -10.15 32.04
C ALA A 494 -13.34 -11.49 31.27
N GLY A 495 -12.28 -12.26 31.07
CA GLY A 495 -12.33 -13.56 30.37
C GLY A 495 -12.36 -13.45 28.85
N ILE A 496 -11.95 -12.32 28.28
CA ILE A 496 -11.79 -12.13 26.84
C ILE A 496 -10.31 -12.07 26.45
N TRP A 497 -10.02 -12.37 25.18
CA TRP A 497 -8.66 -12.28 24.65
C TRP A 497 -8.34 -10.88 24.13
N ALA A 498 -7.03 -10.53 24.09
CA ALA A 498 -6.53 -9.27 23.57
C ALA A 498 -5.38 -9.49 22.61
N GLY A 499 -5.48 -8.85 21.44
CA GLY A 499 -4.44 -8.87 20.40
C GLY A 499 -3.91 -7.49 20.05
N ILE A 500 -2.88 -7.47 19.21
CA ILE A 500 -2.27 -6.26 18.64
C ILE A 500 -2.36 -6.35 17.12
N CYS A 501 -2.96 -5.35 16.47
CA CYS A 501 -3.06 -5.27 15.01
C CYS A 501 -2.33 -4.06 14.39
N GLY A 502 -1.77 -3.17 15.21
CA GLY A 502 -0.94 -2.07 14.76
C GLY A 502 0.49 -2.50 14.39
N GLU A 503 1.28 -1.56 13.88
CA GLU A 503 2.64 -1.81 13.39
C GLU A 503 3.59 -2.38 14.45
N LEU A 504 3.39 -2.02 15.72
CA LEU A 504 4.18 -2.59 16.83
C LEU A 504 4.03 -4.11 16.94
N GLY A 505 2.93 -4.71 16.49
CA GLY A 505 2.76 -6.16 16.44
C GLY A 505 3.82 -6.87 15.60
N ALA A 506 4.36 -6.19 14.59
CA ALA A 506 5.44 -6.70 13.74
C ALA A 506 6.85 -6.38 14.25
N ASP A 507 6.97 -5.61 15.32
CA ASP A 507 8.26 -5.25 15.89
C ASP A 507 8.87 -6.45 16.64
N THR A 508 9.92 -7.00 16.03
CA THR A 508 10.62 -8.17 16.57
C THR A 508 11.34 -7.90 17.89
N SER A 509 11.65 -6.64 18.20
CA SER A 509 12.31 -6.26 19.45
C SER A 509 11.34 -6.27 20.64
N LEU A 510 10.05 -6.00 20.38
CA LEU A 510 8.98 -5.97 21.39
C LEU A 510 8.20 -7.28 21.51
N THR A 511 8.34 -8.20 20.55
CA THR A 511 7.55 -9.45 20.52
C THR A 511 7.63 -10.20 21.85
N LYS A 512 8.83 -10.39 22.42
CA LYS A 512 8.99 -11.08 23.71
C LYS A 512 8.28 -10.36 24.86
N GLU A 513 8.33 -9.05 24.87
CA GLU A 513 7.65 -8.22 25.87
C GLU A 513 6.14 -8.35 25.76
N PHE A 514 5.58 -8.34 24.55
CA PHE A 514 4.14 -8.55 24.33
C PHE A 514 3.69 -9.95 24.79
N LEU A 515 4.47 -10.98 24.51
CA LEU A 515 4.19 -12.33 24.99
C LEU A 515 4.23 -12.40 26.52
N ALA A 516 5.19 -11.74 27.17
CA ALA A 516 5.29 -11.65 28.62
C ALA A 516 4.17 -10.79 29.26
N MET A 517 3.61 -9.80 28.53
CA MET A 517 2.41 -9.06 28.95
C MET A 517 1.15 -9.92 28.88
N GLY A 518 1.19 -11.06 28.17
CA GLY A 518 0.05 -11.93 27.99
C GLY A 518 -0.78 -11.67 26.73
N VAL A 519 -0.23 -10.95 25.75
CA VAL A 519 -0.93 -10.76 24.46
C VAL A 519 -1.23 -12.11 23.82
N ASP A 520 -2.48 -12.30 23.40
CA ASP A 520 -2.99 -13.57 22.87
C ASP A 520 -2.88 -13.65 21.35
N GLU A 521 -2.88 -12.49 20.67
CA GLU A 521 -2.87 -12.40 19.20
C GLU A 521 -1.92 -11.30 18.73
N LEU A 522 -1.15 -11.63 17.70
CA LEU A 522 -0.34 -10.68 16.95
C LEU A 522 -0.79 -10.70 15.48
N SER A 523 -1.31 -9.57 15.00
CA SER A 523 -1.71 -9.39 13.62
C SER A 523 -0.74 -8.46 12.90
N VAL A 524 -0.06 -9.01 11.89
CA VAL A 524 1.10 -8.37 11.28
C VAL A 524 0.98 -8.38 9.75
N SER A 525 1.85 -7.64 9.06
CA SER A 525 1.93 -7.80 7.60
C SER A 525 2.27 -9.24 7.22
N PRO A 526 1.78 -9.77 6.09
CA PRO A 526 2.03 -11.17 5.72
C PRO A 526 3.51 -11.56 5.72
N GLY A 527 4.41 -10.66 5.28
CA GLY A 527 5.86 -10.90 5.30
C GLY A 527 6.49 -11.02 6.70
N SER A 528 5.82 -10.52 7.74
CA SER A 528 6.30 -10.57 9.13
C SER A 528 5.87 -11.85 9.87
N ILE A 529 4.99 -12.67 9.30
CA ILE A 529 4.47 -13.89 9.94
C ILE A 529 5.60 -14.83 10.37
N LEU A 530 6.47 -15.21 9.46
CA LEU A 530 7.53 -16.18 9.75
C LEU A 530 8.62 -15.63 10.70
N PRO A 531 9.06 -14.37 10.58
CA PRO A 531 9.95 -13.75 11.57
C PRO A 531 9.37 -13.75 12.99
N ILE A 532 8.11 -13.37 13.16
CA ILE A 532 7.44 -13.35 14.47
C ILE A 532 7.23 -14.78 14.99
N ARG A 533 6.83 -15.73 14.13
CA ARG A 533 6.73 -17.16 14.50
C ARG A 533 8.04 -17.69 15.09
N LYS A 534 9.17 -17.35 14.47
CA LYS A 534 10.48 -17.73 15.00
C LYS A 534 10.65 -17.28 16.44
N ILE A 535 10.34 -16.01 16.72
CA ILE A 535 10.49 -15.46 18.08
C ILE A 535 9.54 -16.14 19.06
N ILE A 536 8.28 -16.38 18.67
CA ILE A 536 7.31 -17.11 19.50
C ILE A 536 7.86 -18.48 19.90
N LEU A 537 8.37 -19.25 18.93
CA LEU A 537 8.92 -20.59 19.16
C LEU A 537 10.19 -20.60 20.03
N GLU A 538 10.91 -19.50 20.10
CA GLU A 538 12.16 -19.34 20.88
C GLU A 538 11.93 -18.61 22.21
N THR A 539 10.69 -18.25 22.55
CA THR A 539 10.38 -17.47 23.75
C THR A 539 9.81 -18.36 24.85
N ASP A 540 10.34 -18.20 26.08
CA ASP A 540 9.78 -18.68 27.32
C ASP A 540 9.17 -17.47 28.04
N THR A 541 7.83 -17.46 28.27
CA THR A 541 7.15 -16.32 28.87
C THR A 541 7.26 -16.30 30.41
N GLU A 542 7.65 -17.38 31.02
CA GLU A 542 7.84 -17.51 32.49
C GLU A 542 9.25 -17.10 32.94
N ASN A 543 10.25 -17.30 32.09
CA ASN A 543 11.66 -16.94 32.37
C ASN A 543 11.95 -15.56 31.73
N ARG A 544 12.02 -14.51 32.56
CA ARG A 544 12.36 -13.14 32.18
C ARG A 544 13.85 -12.93 32.00
#